data_c98a009db5e27ff9d8232d3e94bbc1ce
#
_entry.id   c98a009db5e27ff9d8232d3e94bbc1ce
#
_cell.length_a   1.000
_cell.length_b   1.000
_cell.length_c   1.000
_cell.angle_alpha   90.00
_cell.angle_beta   90.00
_cell.angle_gamma   90.00
#
_symmetry.space_group_name_H-M   'P 1'
#
loop_
_entity.id
_entity.type
_entity.pdbx_description
1 polymer ?
#
loop_
_entity_poly.entity_id
_entity_poly.type
_entity_poly.pdbx_seq_one_letter_code
_entity_poly.pdbx_strand_id
1 'polypeptide(L)'
;SDPLTVSNMDELPLAGIIRNVAEKLSVRCMKHNITINVHADDNIKILGDGDQMVQLIMILCDNALKYSPENGTVSIGANKLDDGGVLVTVSDQGKGIPEEDIPFIWERFYKVEKSHCRSVPGTGLGLAIAKEIIRVHGASAEVISKCGSGTTFEIKFPKDKVV
;
A
#
# COMPACT_ATOMS: atom_id res chain seq x y z
N SER A 1 23.20 -5.57 -1.14
CA SER A 1 22.75 -4.25 -0.66
C SER A 1 22.46 -4.30 0.83
N ASP A 2 22.72 -3.21 1.51
CA ASP A 2 22.45 -3.13 2.93
C ASP A 2 20.95 -3.13 3.20
N PRO A 3 20.51 -3.79 4.28
CA PRO A 3 19.10 -3.73 4.63
C PRO A 3 18.69 -2.32 5.03
N LEU A 4 17.45 -1.98 4.79
CA LEU A 4 16.89 -0.71 5.25
C LEU A 4 16.92 -0.65 6.78
N THR A 5 17.17 0.54 7.28
CA THR A 5 17.11 0.83 8.72
C THR A 5 16.28 2.08 8.93
N VAL A 6 15.75 2.22 10.13
CA VAL A 6 15.06 3.44 10.54
C VAL A 6 16.01 4.22 11.43
N SER A 7 16.56 5.30 10.91
CA SER A 7 17.51 6.14 11.65
C SER A 7 16.83 7.20 12.50
N ASN A 8 15.64 7.67 12.09
CA ASN A 8 14.89 8.70 12.78
C ASN A 8 13.43 8.27 12.91
N MET A 9 12.99 8.08 14.15
CA MET A 9 11.60 7.79 14.46
C MET A 9 10.91 9.07 14.91
N ASP A 10 10.03 9.58 14.08
CA ASP A 10 9.23 10.76 14.36
C ASP A 10 7.76 10.38 14.54
N GLU A 11 7.01 11.28 15.16
CA GLU A 11 5.56 11.16 15.19
C GLU A 11 5.00 11.64 13.86
N LEU A 12 4.40 10.71 13.11
CA LEU A 12 3.94 10.97 11.75
C LEU A 12 2.42 11.12 11.71
N PRO A 13 1.89 12.25 11.18
CA PRO A 13 0.46 12.42 10.95
C PRO A 13 0.06 11.61 9.71
N LEU A 14 -0.47 10.44 9.93
CA LEU A 14 -0.70 9.46 8.87
C LEU A 14 -1.68 9.94 7.80
N ALA A 15 -2.78 10.57 8.21
CA ALA A 15 -3.76 11.10 7.25
C ALA A 15 -3.15 12.16 6.32
N GLY A 16 -2.30 13.03 6.86
CA GLY A 16 -1.60 14.04 6.06
C GLY A 16 -0.69 13.43 5.01
N ILE A 17 0.05 12.39 5.40
CA ILE A 17 0.92 11.66 4.48
C ILE A 17 0.09 11.02 3.36
N ILE A 18 -1.00 10.37 3.70
CA ILE A 18 -1.88 9.72 2.71
C ILE A 18 -2.44 10.75 1.73
N ARG A 19 -2.93 11.88 2.23
CA ARG A 19 -3.49 12.92 1.36
C ARG A 19 -2.44 13.55 0.44
N ASN A 20 -1.22 13.72 0.92
CA ASN A 20 -0.13 14.23 0.09
C ASN A 20 0.21 13.28 -1.05
N VAL A 21 0.23 11.98 -0.78
CA VAL A 21 0.47 10.97 -1.82
C VAL A 21 -0.68 10.98 -2.84
N ALA A 22 -1.93 11.02 -2.38
CA ALA A 22 -3.08 11.07 -3.26
C ALA A 22 -3.02 12.30 -4.19
N GLU A 23 -2.64 13.46 -3.65
CA GLU A 23 -2.48 14.67 -4.44
C GLU A 23 -1.40 14.53 -5.51
N LYS A 24 -0.25 13.93 -5.17
CA LYS A 24 0.83 13.70 -6.13
C LYS A 24 0.42 12.79 -7.29
N LEU A 25 -0.54 11.90 -7.05
CA LEU A 25 -1.02 10.96 -8.06
C LEU A 25 -2.22 11.49 -8.85
N SER A 26 -2.71 12.68 -8.54
CA SER A 26 -3.94 13.21 -9.13
C SER A 26 -3.91 13.31 -10.66
N VAL A 27 -2.77 13.71 -11.24
CA VAL A 27 -2.63 13.82 -12.69
C VAL A 27 -2.78 12.46 -13.38
N ARG A 28 -2.14 11.42 -12.82
CA ARG A 28 -2.29 10.06 -13.34
C ARG A 28 -3.72 9.57 -13.23
N CYS A 29 -4.36 9.88 -12.12
CA CYS A 29 -5.77 9.52 -11.91
C CYS A 29 -6.67 10.17 -12.96
N MET A 30 -6.46 11.44 -13.26
CA MET A 30 -7.22 12.14 -14.27
C MET A 30 -7.07 11.53 -15.66
N LYS A 31 -5.87 11.11 -16.03
CA LYS A 31 -5.62 10.50 -17.34
C LYS A 31 -6.43 9.23 -17.57
N HIS A 32 -6.70 8.47 -16.52
CA HIS A 32 -7.42 7.20 -16.61
C HIS A 32 -8.81 7.26 -15.98
N ASN A 33 -9.22 8.46 -15.61
CA ASN A 33 -10.51 8.71 -14.93
C ASN A 33 -10.69 7.83 -13.69
N ILE A 34 -9.61 7.66 -12.92
CA ILE A 34 -9.62 6.91 -11.67
C ILE A 34 -9.91 7.88 -10.53
N THR A 35 -10.80 7.48 -9.64
CA THR A 35 -11.12 8.23 -8.43
C THR A 35 -10.31 7.67 -7.27
N ILE A 36 -9.66 8.54 -6.50
CA ILE A 36 -9.04 8.14 -5.22
C ILE A 36 -9.93 8.63 -4.09
N ASN A 37 -10.38 7.69 -3.25
CA ASN A 37 -11.11 8.00 -2.02
C ASN A 37 -10.18 7.80 -0.83
N VAL A 38 -10.08 8.81 0.03
CA VAL A 38 -9.28 8.74 1.25
C VAL A 38 -10.21 8.74 2.47
N HIS A 39 -10.10 7.72 3.31
CA HIS A 39 -10.85 7.58 4.56
C HIS A 39 -9.86 7.40 5.69
N ALA A 40 -9.26 8.49 6.14
CA ALA A 40 -8.23 8.44 7.17
C ALA A 40 -8.62 9.28 8.37
N ASP A 41 -8.50 8.69 9.55
CA ASP A 41 -8.70 9.41 10.81
C ASP A 41 -7.56 10.41 10.99
N ASP A 42 -7.91 11.71 11.11
CA ASP A 42 -6.93 12.80 11.24
C ASP A 42 -6.15 12.76 12.56
N ASN A 43 -6.63 12.03 13.54
CA ASN A 43 -6.01 11.96 14.85
C ASN A 43 -4.94 10.86 14.97
N ILE A 44 -4.76 10.07 13.93
CA ILE A 44 -3.78 8.98 13.97
C ILE A 44 -2.36 9.51 13.77
N LYS A 45 -1.50 9.20 14.74
CA LYS A 45 -0.06 9.42 14.64
C LYS A 45 0.66 8.11 14.89
N ILE A 46 1.65 7.81 14.06
CA ILE A 46 2.47 6.61 14.21
C ILE A 46 3.95 7.03 14.32
N LEU A 47 4.73 6.18 14.95
CA LEU A 47 6.18 6.36 15.00
C LEU A 47 6.81 5.75 13.76
N GLY A 48 7.61 6.53 13.05
CA GLY A 48 8.26 6.02 11.86
C GLY A 48 9.18 7.02 11.21
N ASP A 49 9.77 6.60 10.10
CA ASP A 49 10.58 7.43 9.23
C ASP A 49 9.65 8.03 8.18
N GLY A 50 9.59 9.37 8.12
CA GLY A 50 8.65 10.07 7.25
C GLY A 50 8.87 9.77 5.77
N ASP A 51 10.12 9.76 5.32
CA ASP A 51 10.42 9.48 3.91
C ASP A 51 10.07 8.06 3.52
N GLN A 52 10.36 7.09 4.39
CA GLN A 52 10.02 5.70 4.15
C GLN A 52 8.51 5.48 4.15
N MET A 53 7.78 6.18 5.03
CA MET A 53 6.33 6.06 5.07
C MET A 53 5.69 6.63 3.80
N VAL A 54 6.15 7.77 3.33
CA VAL A 54 5.70 8.32 2.04
C VAL A 54 5.98 7.32 0.92
N GLN A 55 7.16 6.73 0.91
CA GLN A 55 7.55 5.74 -0.10
C GLN A 55 6.65 4.50 -0.05
N LEU A 56 6.35 3.99 1.14
CA LEU A 56 5.46 2.84 1.31
C LEU A 56 4.08 3.12 0.71
N ILE A 57 3.46 4.23 1.11
CA ILE A 57 2.13 4.59 0.63
C ILE A 57 2.16 4.81 -0.89
N MET A 58 3.20 5.47 -1.39
CA MET A 58 3.36 5.70 -2.83
C MET A 58 3.45 4.37 -3.61
N ILE A 59 4.23 3.40 -3.12
CA ILE A 59 4.36 2.09 -3.76
C ILE A 59 3.02 1.37 -3.82
N LEU A 60 2.28 1.35 -2.72
CA LEU A 60 0.99 0.67 -2.67
C LEU A 60 -0.04 1.35 -3.58
N CYS A 61 -0.05 2.67 -3.60
CA CYS A 61 -0.97 3.42 -4.46
C CYS A 61 -0.59 3.30 -5.95
N ASP A 62 0.70 3.34 -6.27
CA ASP A 62 1.18 3.12 -7.63
C ASP A 62 0.74 1.75 -8.14
N ASN A 63 0.89 0.75 -7.31
CA ASN A 63 0.45 -0.62 -7.61
C ASN A 63 -1.07 -0.66 -7.86
N ALA A 64 -1.84 -0.02 -6.99
CA ALA A 64 -3.30 0.02 -7.14
C ALA A 64 -3.72 0.72 -8.44
N LEU A 65 -3.05 1.81 -8.81
CA LEU A 65 -3.35 2.52 -10.07
C LEU A 65 -3.02 1.68 -11.29
N LYS A 66 -1.92 0.93 -11.26
CA LYS A 66 -1.55 0.05 -12.38
C LYS A 66 -2.58 -1.04 -12.63
N TYR A 67 -3.18 -1.57 -11.57
CA TYR A 67 -4.14 -2.67 -11.68
C TYR A 67 -5.58 -2.19 -11.82
N SER A 68 -5.86 -0.95 -11.48
CA SER A 68 -7.22 -0.42 -11.56
C SER A 68 -7.69 -0.29 -13.00
N PRO A 69 -8.94 -0.65 -13.30
CA PRO A 69 -9.50 -0.37 -14.63
C PRO A 69 -9.74 1.13 -14.79
N GLU A 70 -9.85 1.58 -16.04
CA GLU A 70 -10.32 2.93 -16.31
C GLU A 70 -11.70 3.13 -15.69
N ASN A 71 -11.95 4.33 -15.19
CA ASN A 71 -13.17 4.68 -14.47
C ASN A 71 -13.32 3.96 -13.11
N GLY A 72 -12.26 3.29 -12.65
CA GLY A 72 -12.27 2.61 -11.37
C GLY A 72 -12.04 3.53 -10.19
N THR A 73 -12.07 2.93 -9.01
CA THR A 73 -11.83 3.62 -7.73
C THR A 73 -10.72 2.94 -6.97
N VAL A 74 -9.80 3.75 -6.45
CA VAL A 74 -8.79 3.31 -5.49
C VAL A 74 -9.16 3.93 -4.14
N SER A 75 -9.23 3.11 -3.10
CA SER A 75 -9.58 3.56 -1.75
C SER A 75 -8.39 3.40 -0.83
N ILE A 76 -8.09 4.44 -0.06
CA ILE A 76 -7.01 4.43 0.92
C ILE A 76 -7.63 4.74 2.27
N GLY A 77 -7.38 3.88 3.26
CA GLY A 77 -7.92 4.05 4.60
C GLY A 77 -6.84 3.99 5.68
N ALA A 78 -7.13 4.62 6.81
CA ALA A 78 -6.31 4.49 8.02
C ALA A 78 -7.23 4.62 9.23
N ASN A 79 -7.30 3.55 10.03
CA ASN A 79 -8.21 3.46 11.17
C ASN A 79 -7.51 2.86 12.38
N LYS A 80 -7.93 3.28 13.56
CA LYS A 80 -7.51 2.64 14.80
C LYS A 80 -8.24 1.31 14.96
N LEU A 81 -7.52 0.33 15.45
CA LEU A 81 -8.07 -0.99 15.77
C LEU A 81 -8.40 -1.09 17.26
N ASP A 82 -9.27 -2.04 17.61
CA ASP A 82 -9.68 -2.26 18.98
C ASP A 82 -8.52 -2.63 19.92
N ASP A 83 -7.47 -3.25 19.37
CA ASP A 83 -6.28 -3.62 20.15
C ASP A 83 -5.30 -2.45 20.36
N GLY A 84 -5.63 -1.27 19.86
CA GLY A 84 -4.80 -0.07 19.96
C GLY A 84 -3.85 0.11 18.78
N GLY A 85 -3.78 -0.82 17.84
CA GLY A 85 -3.00 -0.70 16.63
C GLY A 85 -3.69 0.19 15.60
N VAL A 86 -3.04 0.33 14.44
CA VAL A 86 -3.57 1.09 13.30
C VAL A 86 -3.53 0.21 12.07
N LEU A 87 -4.60 0.23 11.30
CA LEU A 87 -4.70 -0.47 10.02
C LEU A 87 -4.70 0.55 8.88
N VAL A 88 -3.77 0.39 7.96
CA VAL A 88 -3.74 1.13 6.69
C VAL A 88 -4.17 0.19 5.59
N THR A 89 -5.10 0.63 4.75
CA THR A 89 -5.61 -0.17 3.64
C THR A 89 -5.46 0.58 2.33
N VAL A 90 -5.10 -0.14 1.28
CA VAL A 90 -5.11 0.37 -0.09
C VAL A 90 -5.82 -0.66 -0.95
N SER A 91 -6.96 -0.29 -1.52
CA SER A 91 -7.81 -1.19 -2.30
C SER A 91 -7.99 -0.70 -3.72
N ASP A 92 -7.96 -1.63 -4.67
CA ASP A 92 -8.30 -1.35 -6.06
C ASP A 92 -9.42 -2.29 -6.54
N GLN A 93 -9.96 -1.97 -7.71
CA GLN A 93 -11.02 -2.74 -8.35
C GLN A 93 -10.48 -3.50 -9.58
N GLY A 94 -9.22 -3.86 -9.55
CA GLY A 94 -8.54 -4.51 -10.65
C GLY A 94 -8.89 -5.99 -10.79
N LYS A 95 -8.11 -6.67 -11.60
CA LYS A 95 -8.35 -8.09 -11.89
C LYS A 95 -7.99 -9.03 -10.74
N GLY A 96 -7.34 -8.52 -9.72
CA GLY A 96 -6.93 -9.31 -8.58
C GLY A 96 -5.66 -10.12 -8.83
N ILE A 97 -5.29 -10.89 -7.83
CA ILE A 97 -4.10 -11.73 -7.83
C ILE A 97 -4.53 -13.16 -7.57
N PRO A 98 -4.07 -14.12 -8.38
CA PRO A 98 -4.35 -15.52 -8.10
C PRO A 98 -3.85 -15.93 -6.72
N GLU A 99 -4.61 -16.75 -6.03
CA GLU A 99 -4.27 -17.18 -4.67
C GLU A 99 -2.87 -17.78 -4.59
N GLU A 100 -2.48 -18.58 -5.59
CA GLU A 100 -1.16 -19.21 -5.62
C GLU A 100 0.00 -18.21 -5.77
N ASP A 101 -0.28 -17.00 -6.27
CA ASP A 101 0.77 -15.98 -6.43
C ASP A 101 0.94 -15.10 -5.19
N ILE A 102 -0.07 -15.00 -4.34
CA ILE A 102 -0.07 -14.10 -3.20
C ILE A 102 1.18 -14.25 -2.30
N PRO A 103 1.63 -15.46 -1.95
CA PRO A 103 2.82 -15.60 -1.11
C PRO A 103 4.11 -15.06 -1.73
N PHE A 104 4.14 -14.87 -3.04
CA PHE A 104 5.35 -14.54 -3.78
C PHE A 104 5.41 -13.09 -4.27
N ILE A 105 4.32 -12.32 -4.16
CA ILE A 105 4.27 -10.98 -4.74
C ILE A 105 5.27 -9.99 -4.14
N TRP A 106 5.77 -10.28 -2.93
CA TRP A 106 6.75 -9.44 -2.25
C TRP A 106 8.18 -9.72 -2.68
N GLU A 107 8.41 -10.80 -3.44
CA GLU A 107 9.73 -11.15 -3.90
C GLU A 107 10.18 -10.24 -5.03
N ARG A 108 11.47 -9.95 -5.08
CA ARG A 108 12.06 -9.14 -6.15
C ARG A 108 11.81 -9.78 -7.51
N PHE A 109 11.39 -8.98 -8.47
CA PHE A 109 11.18 -9.37 -9.87
C PHE A 109 10.06 -10.40 -10.07
N TYR A 110 9.29 -10.72 -9.03
CA TYR A 110 8.15 -11.61 -9.19
C TYR A 110 7.04 -10.92 -9.97
N LYS A 111 6.46 -11.62 -10.92
CA LYS A 111 5.31 -11.15 -11.70
C LYS A 111 4.24 -12.22 -11.74
N VAL A 112 2.99 -11.81 -11.66
CA VAL A 112 1.84 -12.70 -11.73
C VAL A 112 1.74 -13.28 -13.14
N GLU A 113 1.48 -14.59 -13.23
CA GLU A 113 1.34 -15.29 -14.51
C GLU A 113 0.13 -14.80 -15.30
N LYS A 114 0.33 -14.63 -16.60
CA LYS A 114 -0.71 -14.15 -17.51
C LYS A 114 -1.91 -15.07 -17.59
N SER A 115 -1.69 -16.37 -17.46
CA SER A 115 -2.72 -17.37 -17.64
C SER A 115 -3.82 -17.32 -16.58
N HIS A 116 -3.57 -16.69 -15.46
CA HIS A 116 -4.52 -16.67 -14.34
C HIS A 116 -5.44 -15.46 -14.37
N CYS A 117 -4.93 -14.30 -14.06
CA CYS A 117 -5.72 -13.07 -14.09
C CYS A 117 -5.19 -12.18 -15.21
N ARG A 118 -4.04 -11.65 -15.01
CA ARG A 118 -3.32 -10.80 -15.94
C ARG A 118 -2.00 -10.36 -15.32
N SER A 119 -0.94 -10.34 -16.10
CA SER A 119 0.29 -9.70 -15.66
C SER A 119 0.21 -8.21 -15.99
N VAL A 120 0.85 -7.39 -15.18
CA VAL A 120 0.97 -5.96 -15.39
C VAL A 120 2.44 -5.62 -15.57
N PRO A 121 2.79 -4.79 -16.56
CA PRO A 121 4.17 -4.39 -16.73
C PRO A 121 4.72 -3.71 -15.49
N GLY A 122 5.94 -4.00 -15.15
CA GLY A 122 6.62 -3.40 -14.01
C GLY A 122 7.91 -4.13 -13.71
N THR A 123 8.71 -3.54 -12.84
CA THR A 123 10.02 -4.11 -12.50
C THR A 123 9.95 -5.23 -11.46
N GLY A 124 8.86 -5.28 -10.69
CA GLY A 124 8.74 -6.23 -9.59
C GLY A 124 9.58 -5.84 -8.37
N LEU A 125 10.05 -4.59 -8.30
CA LEU A 125 10.88 -4.11 -7.18
C LEU A 125 10.08 -3.38 -6.11
N GLY A 126 8.99 -2.72 -6.49
CA GLY A 126 8.22 -1.87 -5.58
C GLY A 126 7.74 -2.60 -4.34
N LEU A 127 7.08 -3.74 -4.51
CA LEU A 127 6.56 -4.50 -3.37
C LEU A 127 7.66 -5.08 -2.49
N ALA A 128 8.82 -5.42 -3.05
CA ALA A 128 9.96 -5.87 -2.24
C ALA A 128 10.47 -4.73 -1.34
N ILE A 129 10.53 -3.51 -1.86
CA ILE A 129 10.90 -2.33 -1.08
C ILE A 129 9.84 -2.06 0.00
N ALA A 130 8.55 -2.13 -0.37
CA ALA A 130 7.46 -1.95 0.57
C ALA A 130 7.56 -2.95 1.74
N LYS A 131 7.86 -4.20 1.44
CA LYS A 131 8.01 -5.24 2.47
C LYS A 131 9.13 -4.90 3.46
N GLU A 132 10.26 -4.38 2.96
CA GLU A 132 11.36 -3.96 3.82
C GLU A 132 10.96 -2.78 4.71
N ILE A 133 10.26 -1.79 4.17
CA ILE A 133 9.77 -0.66 4.96
C ILE A 133 8.84 -1.15 6.08
N ILE A 134 7.92 -2.05 5.73
CA ILE A 134 6.99 -2.63 6.70
C ILE A 134 7.77 -3.34 7.81
N ARG A 135 8.77 -4.14 7.43
CA ARG A 135 9.59 -4.89 8.39
C ARG A 135 10.32 -3.98 9.37
N VAL A 136 11.00 -2.94 8.86
CA VAL A 136 11.80 -2.06 9.75
C VAL A 136 10.93 -1.20 10.65
N HIS A 137 9.65 -1.04 10.32
CA HIS A 137 8.68 -0.33 11.18
C HIS A 137 7.95 -1.27 12.15
N GLY A 138 8.30 -2.55 12.17
CA GLY A 138 7.65 -3.50 13.06
C GLY A 138 6.19 -3.77 12.72
N ALA A 139 5.78 -3.45 11.50
CA ALA A 139 4.41 -3.66 11.03
C ALA A 139 4.28 -5.02 10.33
N SER A 140 3.05 -5.39 10.04
CA SER A 140 2.74 -6.61 9.28
C SER A 140 1.85 -6.27 8.09
N ALA A 141 1.85 -7.15 7.09
CA ALA A 141 1.08 -6.94 5.87
C ALA A 141 0.27 -8.18 5.52
N GLU A 142 -0.94 -7.96 5.05
CA GLU A 142 -1.78 -8.99 4.44
C GLU A 142 -2.28 -8.49 3.10
N VAL A 143 -2.50 -9.42 2.19
CA VAL A 143 -3.08 -9.13 0.88
C VAL A 143 -4.34 -9.95 0.73
N ILE A 144 -5.45 -9.27 0.46
CA ILE A 144 -6.74 -9.90 0.23
C ILE A 144 -7.06 -9.69 -1.24
N SER A 145 -7.10 -10.77 -2.01
CA SER A 145 -7.33 -10.68 -3.44
C SER A 145 -7.87 -11.98 -4.00
N LYS A 146 -8.67 -11.84 -5.06
CA LYS A 146 -9.12 -12.95 -5.90
C LYS A 146 -9.18 -12.44 -7.33
N CYS A 147 -8.96 -13.32 -8.29
CA CYS A 147 -9.15 -12.97 -9.69
C CYS A 147 -10.57 -12.42 -9.91
N GLY A 148 -10.67 -11.27 -10.51
CA GLY A 148 -11.94 -10.61 -10.81
C GLY A 148 -12.52 -9.74 -9.68
N SER A 149 -11.90 -9.71 -8.51
CA SER A 149 -12.47 -9.02 -7.34
C SER A 149 -11.60 -7.90 -6.77
N GLY A 150 -10.56 -7.51 -7.49
CA GLY A 150 -9.64 -6.48 -7.00
C GLY A 150 -8.67 -6.97 -5.95
N THR A 151 -7.93 -6.04 -5.39
CA THR A 151 -6.88 -6.34 -4.40
C THR A 151 -6.91 -5.30 -3.29
N THR A 152 -6.78 -5.77 -2.05
CA THR A 152 -6.62 -4.92 -0.88
C THR A 152 -5.33 -5.28 -0.17
N PHE A 153 -4.45 -4.29 0.02
CA PHE A 153 -3.29 -4.41 0.88
C PHE A 153 -3.66 -3.87 2.25
N GLU A 154 -3.41 -4.66 3.29
CA GLU A 154 -3.63 -4.27 4.68
C GLU A 154 -2.30 -4.23 5.41
N ILE A 155 -1.93 -3.07 5.93
CA ILE A 155 -0.70 -2.88 6.70
C ILE A 155 -1.11 -2.57 8.13
N LYS A 156 -0.71 -3.43 9.07
CA LYS A 156 -1.03 -3.25 10.48
C LYS A 156 0.19 -2.77 11.25
N PHE A 157 0.03 -1.62 11.91
CA PHE A 157 1.01 -1.10 12.85
C PHE A 157 0.59 -1.49 14.27
N PRO A 158 1.47 -2.14 15.04
CA PRO A 158 1.12 -2.56 16.39
C PRO A 158 0.96 -1.37 17.33
N LYS A 159 0.29 -1.58 18.46
CA LYS A 159 0.01 -0.55 19.44
C LYS A 159 1.24 0.25 19.88
N ASP A 160 2.39 -0.40 20.03
CA ASP A 160 3.62 0.27 20.45
C ASP A 160 4.19 1.25 19.42
N LYS A 161 3.68 1.24 18.19
CA LYS A 161 4.04 2.20 17.15
C LYS A 161 3.01 3.33 17.01
N VAL A 162 1.93 3.30 17.79
CA VAL A 162 0.87 4.30 17.72
C VAL A 162 1.06 5.28 18.86
N VAL A 163 0.99 6.56 18.55
CA VAL A 163 1.15 7.64 19.53
C VAL A 163 -0.17 8.00 20.17
#